data_3329b423a15dead32d585f3de72630c4
#
_entry.id   3329b423a15dead32d585f3de72630c4
#
_cell.length_a   1.000
_cell.length_b   1.000
_cell.length_c   1.000
_cell.angle_alpha   90.00
_cell.angle_beta   90.00
_cell.angle_gamma   90.00
#
_symmetry.space_group_name_H-M   'P 1'
#
loop_
_entity.id
_entity.type
_entity.pdbx_description
1 polymer ?
#
loop_
_entity_poly.entity_id
_entity_poly.type
_entity_poly.pdbx_seq_one_letter_code
_entity_poly.pdbx_strand_id
1 'polypeptide(L)'
;MLTDFSLVAQVAVFGNKRAFDELVRRYQSPVRRFFLNLTLGDEQLSDDLAQDTFIKAYLNIGKFRAMASFQTWLMRIAYNVFYDHCRKMRNDKLEMRNVNEEMKNDGTAHSSFLTSHSSLKMDLHSALALLKPDERTCITLQLIDGYDIQKIAEITGIKEGTVKSHLSRGKEKMATYLKKNGYDRR
;
A
#
# COMPACT_ATOMS: atom_id res chain seq x y z
N MET A 1 -20.45 15.20 -14.54
CA MET A 1 -19.85 14.43 -13.43
C MET A 1 -19.37 15.43 -12.39
N LEU A 2 -19.72 15.27 -11.11
CA LEU A 2 -19.22 16.14 -10.05
C LEU A 2 -17.71 15.93 -9.89
N THR A 3 -16.97 17.01 -9.67
CA THR A 3 -15.53 16.95 -9.40
C THR A 3 -15.29 16.43 -7.98
N ASP A 4 -14.12 15.84 -7.72
CA ASP A 4 -13.76 15.38 -6.37
C ASP A 4 -13.84 16.51 -5.34
N PHE A 5 -13.43 17.71 -5.72
CA PHE A 5 -13.51 18.89 -4.87
C PHE A 5 -14.97 19.19 -4.46
N SER A 6 -15.90 19.12 -5.42
CA SER A 6 -17.33 19.33 -5.13
C SER A 6 -17.89 18.25 -4.21
N LEU A 7 -17.48 16.98 -4.41
CA LEU A 7 -17.91 15.88 -3.54
C LEU A 7 -17.35 16.06 -2.13
N VAL A 8 -16.06 16.37 -2.02
CA VAL A 8 -15.41 16.63 -0.72
C VAL A 8 -16.08 17.78 0.01
N ALA A 9 -16.37 18.90 -0.67
CA ALA A 9 -17.06 20.04 -0.07
C ALA A 9 -18.44 19.63 0.46
N GLN A 10 -19.21 18.84 -0.29
CA GLN A 10 -20.51 18.34 0.15
C GLN A 10 -20.42 17.46 1.41
N VAL A 11 -19.39 16.61 1.48
CA VAL A 11 -19.17 15.77 2.67
C VAL A 11 -18.72 16.61 3.85
N ALA A 12 -17.74 17.49 3.65
CA ALA A 12 -17.12 18.26 4.73
C ALA A 12 -18.07 19.28 5.36
N VAL A 13 -18.93 19.93 4.54
CA VAL A 13 -19.83 21.01 5.00
C VAL A 13 -21.19 20.47 5.42
N PHE A 14 -21.74 19.55 4.64
CA PHE A 14 -23.15 19.09 4.83
C PHE A 14 -23.25 17.65 5.36
N GLY A 15 -22.15 16.96 5.58
CA GLY A 15 -22.16 15.56 6.00
C GLY A 15 -22.82 14.62 4.97
N ASN A 16 -22.80 14.99 3.68
CA ASN A 16 -23.50 14.25 2.63
C ASN A 16 -22.86 12.86 2.39
N LYS A 17 -23.46 11.83 2.99
CA LYS A 17 -23.00 10.44 2.86
C LYS A 17 -22.98 9.94 1.41
N ARG A 18 -23.99 10.33 0.59
CA ARG A 18 -24.04 9.92 -0.83
C ARG A 18 -22.85 10.47 -1.63
N ALA A 19 -22.41 11.69 -1.31
CA ALA A 19 -21.22 12.27 -1.93
C ALA A 19 -19.94 11.49 -1.53
N PHE A 20 -19.86 10.98 -0.30
CA PHE A 20 -18.76 10.14 0.14
C PHE A 20 -18.82 8.75 -0.52
N ASP A 21 -19.99 8.13 -0.65
CA ASP A 21 -20.17 6.86 -1.35
C ASP A 21 -19.68 6.95 -2.81
N GLU A 22 -19.86 8.10 -3.45
CA GLU A 22 -19.34 8.32 -4.81
C GLU A 22 -17.81 8.39 -4.83
N LEU A 23 -17.18 9.04 -3.83
CA LEU A 23 -15.72 9.01 -3.68
C LEU A 23 -15.21 7.59 -3.43
N VAL A 24 -15.87 6.82 -2.57
CA VAL A 24 -15.52 5.41 -2.34
C VAL A 24 -15.58 4.62 -3.64
N ARG A 25 -16.66 4.73 -4.41
CA ARG A 25 -16.80 4.04 -5.71
C ARG A 25 -15.68 4.37 -6.69
N ARG A 26 -15.21 5.62 -6.73
CA ARG A 26 -14.13 6.06 -7.62
C ARG A 26 -12.78 5.49 -7.21
N TYR A 27 -12.53 5.40 -5.91
CA TYR A 27 -11.19 5.14 -5.38
C TYR A 27 -10.99 3.77 -4.74
N GLN A 28 -12.06 2.97 -4.52
CA GLN A 28 -11.94 1.65 -3.90
C GLN A 28 -11.00 0.71 -4.67
N SER A 29 -11.10 0.68 -6.01
CA SER A 29 -10.27 -0.21 -6.82
C SER A 29 -8.77 0.16 -6.79
N PRO A 30 -8.36 1.43 -6.99
CA PRO A 30 -6.97 1.84 -6.81
C PRO A 30 -6.43 1.57 -5.39
N VAL A 31 -7.20 1.87 -4.35
CA VAL A 31 -6.78 1.65 -2.95
C VAL A 31 -6.63 0.15 -2.66
N ARG A 32 -7.61 -0.68 -3.05
CA ARG A 32 -7.51 -2.13 -2.90
C ARG A 32 -6.30 -2.71 -3.64
N ARG A 33 -6.09 -2.31 -4.90
CA ARG A 33 -4.93 -2.76 -5.70
C ARG A 33 -3.61 -2.39 -5.04
N PHE A 34 -3.50 -1.18 -4.49
CA PHE A 34 -2.32 -0.75 -3.75
C PHE A 34 -2.02 -1.70 -2.59
N PHE A 35 -3.02 -2.02 -1.77
CA PHE A 35 -2.83 -2.96 -0.67
C PHE A 35 -2.53 -4.38 -1.12
N LEU A 36 -3.20 -4.90 -2.16
CA LEU A 36 -2.90 -6.24 -2.70
C LEU A 36 -1.42 -6.40 -3.08
N ASN A 37 -0.80 -5.36 -3.62
CA ASN A 37 0.63 -5.40 -3.94
C ASN A 37 1.52 -5.29 -2.69
N LEU A 38 1.11 -4.54 -1.68
CA LEU A 38 1.87 -4.41 -0.44
C LEU A 38 1.76 -5.65 0.46
N THR A 39 0.60 -6.28 0.50
CA THR A 39 0.31 -7.51 1.27
C THR A 39 0.66 -8.79 0.52
N LEU A 40 1.20 -8.67 -0.72
CA LEU A 40 1.58 -9.79 -1.57
C LEU A 40 0.40 -10.72 -1.94
N GLY A 41 -0.77 -10.12 -2.13
CA GLY A 41 -1.98 -10.84 -2.56
C GLY A 41 -2.88 -11.32 -1.43
N ASP A 42 -2.61 -10.96 -0.18
CA ASP A 42 -3.55 -11.21 0.91
C ASP A 42 -4.81 -10.35 0.73
N GLU A 43 -5.86 -10.98 0.20
CA GLU A 43 -7.11 -10.29 -0.15
C GLU A 43 -7.83 -9.79 1.10
N GLN A 44 -7.92 -10.61 2.14
CA GLN A 44 -8.62 -10.26 3.36
C GLN A 44 -7.98 -9.06 4.06
N LEU A 45 -6.67 -9.12 4.27
CA LEU A 45 -5.93 -8.01 4.86
C LEU A 45 -6.01 -6.75 3.99
N SER A 46 -5.99 -6.92 2.66
CA SER A 46 -6.11 -5.78 1.73
C SER A 46 -7.46 -5.09 1.82
N ASP A 47 -8.53 -5.86 1.97
CA ASP A 47 -9.90 -5.34 2.12
C ASP A 47 -10.07 -4.63 3.47
N ASP A 48 -9.53 -5.19 4.55
CA ASP A 48 -9.54 -4.57 5.89
C ASP A 48 -8.78 -3.22 5.89
N LEU A 49 -7.58 -3.20 5.32
CA LEU A 49 -6.78 -1.96 5.22
C LEU A 49 -7.44 -0.90 4.31
N ALA A 50 -8.10 -1.34 3.24
CA ALA A 50 -8.86 -0.44 2.38
C ALA A 50 -10.06 0.16 3.12
N GLN A 51 -10.80 -0.64 3.87
CA GLN A 51 -11.90 -0.16 4.70
C GLN A 51 -11.42 0.85 5.75
N ASP A 52 -10.35 0.54 6.48
CA ASP A 52 -9.73 1.45 7.46
C ASP A 52 -9.31 2.77 6.82
N THR A 53 -8.78 2.71 5.58
CA THR A 53 -8.41 3.91 4.82
C THR A 53 -9.61 4.81 4.57
N PHE A 54 -10.75 4.27 4.12
CA PHE A 54 -11.95 5.06 3.86
C PHE A 54 -12.60 5.57 5.15
N ILE A 55 -12.58 4.80 6.23
CA ILE A 55 -13.02 5.28 7.55
C ILE A 55 -12.17 6.47 7.99
N LYS A 56 -10.83 6.35 7.94
CA LYS A 56 -9.92 7.46 8.29
C LYS A 56 -10.09 8.66 7.35
N ALA A 57 -10.33 8.42 6.06
CA ALA A 57 -10.61 9.49 5.10
C ALA A 57 -11.90 10.23 5.44
N TYR A 58 -12.99 9.52 5.74
CA TYR A 58 -14.26 10.13 6.14
C TYR A 58 -14.11 10.98 7.40
N LEU A 59 -13.48 10.46 8.43
CA LEU A 59 -13.26 11.16 9.71
C LEU A 59 -12.37 12.40 9.57
N ASN A 60 -11.50 12.43 8.56
CA ASN A 60 -10.54 13.52 8.35
C ASN A 60 -10.84 14.39 7.11
N ILE A 61 -11.97 14.18 6.44
CA ILE A 61 -12.26 14.86 5.16
C ILE A 61 -12.29 16.39 5.30
N GLY A 62 -12.70 16.91 6.45
CA GLY A 62 -12.65 18.33 6.76
C GLY A 62 -11.23 18.92 6.84
N LYS A 63 -10.19 18.08 6.94
CA LYS A 63 -8.79 18.50 6.92
C LYS A 63 -8.20 18.56 5.51
N PHE A 64 -8.94 18.12 4.50
CA PHE A 64 -8.50 18.20 3.10
C PHE A 64 -8.47 19.65 2.64
N ARG A 65 -7.28 20.18 2.35
CA ARG A 65 -7.07 21.59 1.98
C ARG A 65 -6.92 21.83 0.47
N ALA A 66 -7.18 20.82 -0.36
CA ALA A 66 -7.02 20.88 -1.83
C ALA A 66 -5.62 21.34 -2.32
N MET A 67 -4.57 21.23 -1.50
CA MET A 67 -3.19 21.51 -1.89
C MET A 67 -2.61 20.41 -2.78
N ALA A 68 -3.21 19.23 -2.74
CA ALA A 68 -2.94 18.08 -3.61
C ALA A 68 -4.27 17.53 -4.13
N SER A 69 -4.24 16.63 -5.12
CA SER A 69 -5.45 15.94 -5.55
C SER A 69 -6.05 15.09 -4.40
N PHE A 70 -7.37 14.88 -4.42
CA PHE A 70 -8.02 14.00 -3.45
C PHE A 70 -7.38 12.60 -3.47
N GLN A 71 -7.06 12.10 -4.65
CA GLN A 71 -6.37 10.82 -4.82
C GLN A 71 -5.02 10.78 -4.08
N THR A 72 -4.18 11.79 -4.21
CA THR A 72 -2.88 11.87 -3.52
C THR A 72 -3.07 11.90 -2.01
N TRP A 73 -4.04 12.68 -1.53
CA TRP A 73 -4.36 12.76 -0.11
C TRP A 73 -4.88 11.42 0.44
N LEU A 74 -5.78 10.75 -0.30
CA LEU A 74 -6.31 9.43 0.07
C LEU A 74 -5.20 8.37 0.10
N MET A 75 -4.32 8.36 -0.92
CA MET A 75 -3.18 7.43 -0.97
C MET A 75 -2.18 7.66 0.17
N ARG A 76 -2.02 8.90 0.65
CA ARG A 76 -1.24 9.18 1.85
C ARG A 76 -1.87 8.56 3.10
N ILE A 77 -3.20 8.58 3.20
CA ILE A 77 -3.90 7.89 4.29
C ILE A 77 -3.69 6.39 4.18
N ALA A 78 -3.83 5.81 2.98
CA ALA A 78 -3.60 4.39 2.74
C ALA A 78 -2.16 3.96 3.10
N TYR A 79 -1.17 4.75 2.71
CA TYR A 79 0.23 4.53 3.08
C TYR A 79 0.39 4.48 4.61
N ASN A 80 -0.15 5.47 5.32
CA ASN A 80 -0.05 5.52 6.78
C ASN A 80 -0.77 4.33 7.45
N VAL A 81 -1.95 3.93 6.94
CA VAL A 81 -2.69 2.74 7.43
C VAL A 81 -1.81 1.49 7.33
N PHE A 82 -1.16 1.27 6.19
CA PHE A 82 -0.27 0.12 5.99
C PHE A 82 0.93 0.14 6.95
N TYR A 83 1.58 1.29 7.10
CA TYR A 83 2.74 1.40 7.99
C TYR A 83 2.37 1.27 9.47
N ASP A 84 1.22 1.79 9.88
CA ASP A 84 0.69 1.59 11.23
C ASP A 84 0.44 0.10 11.50
N HIS A 85 -0.15 -0.61 10.54
CA HIS A 85 -0.35 -2.06 10.62
C HIS A 85 0.99 -2.81 10.75
N CYS A 86 1.97 -2.52 9.89
CA CYS A 86 3.30 -3.15 9.96
C CYS A 86 4.00 -2.87 11.28
N ARG A 87 3.88 -1.65 11.82
CA ARG A 87 4.46 -1.26 13.10
C ARG A 87 3.82 -2.03 14.25
N LYS A 88 2.50 -2.17 14.25
CA LYS A 88 1.76 -2.94 15.25
C LYS A 88 2.22 -4.40 15.25
N MET A 89 2.21 -5.07 14.08
CA MET A 89 2.65 -6.47 13.96
C MET A 89 4.10 -6.68 14.43
N ARG A 90 4.98 -5.71 14.21
CA ARG A 90 6.37 -5.80 14.69
C ARG A 90 6.45 -5.70 16.20
N ASN A 91 5.66 -4.84 16.81
CA ASN A 91 5.63 -4.68 18.28
C ASN A 91 5.05 -5.94 18.93
N ASP A 92 3.95 -6.47 18.39
CA ASP A 92 3.33 -7.70 18.89
C ASP A 92 4.33 -8.89 18.84
N LYS A 93 5.15 -8.98 17.76
CA LYS A 93 6.21 -9.99 17.66
C LYS A 93 7.34 -9.78 18.68
N LEU A 94 7.68 -8.54 19.00
CA LEU A 94 8.71 -8.23 20.02
C LEU A 94 8.19 -8.58 21.42
N GLU A 95 6.94 -8.29 21.72
CA GLU A 95 6.30 -8.67 22.98
C GLU A 95 6.23 -10.18 23.13
N MET A 96 5.83 -10.92 22.09
CA MET A 96 5.83 -12.39 22.10
C MET A 96 7.24 -12.99 22.26
N ARG A 97 8.29 -12.35 21.72
CA ARG A 97 9.67 -12.79 21.93
C ARG A 97 10.12 -12.62 23.38
N ASN A 98 9.79 -11.50 24.00
CA ASN A 98 10.11 -11.24 25.40
C ASN A 98 9.40 -12.20 26.37
N VAL A 99 8.21 -12.68 26.01
CA VAL A 99 7.47 -13.70 26.76
C VAL A 99 8.04 -15.11 26.54
N ASN A 100 8.62 -15.39 25.33
CA ASN A 100 9.11 -16.70 24.94
C ASN A 100 10.61 -16.94 25.22
N GLU A 101 11.35 -15.94 25.71
CA GLU A 101 12.72 -16.17 26.20
C GLU A 101 12.77 -17.01 27.47
N GLU A 102 11.62 -17.28 28.13
CA GLU A 102 11.48 -18.25 29.20
C GLU A 102 11.16 -19.68 28.72
N MET A 103 10.87 -19.92 27.43
CA MET A 103 10.62 -21.23 26.85
C MET A 103 11.38 -21.39 25.52
N LYS A 104 12.50 -22.10 25.58
CA LYS A 104 13.29 -22.50 24.40
C LYS A 104 12.52 -23.49 23.51
N ASN A 105 12.69 -23.31 22.21
CA ASN A 105 12.58 -24.23 21.07
C ASN A 105 11.22 -24.33 20.37
N ASP A 106 11.06 -23.92 19.17
CA ASP A 106 11.33 -24.59 17.91
C ASP A 106 10.90 -23.71 16.71
N GLY A 107 11.69 -23.71 15.67
CA GLY A 107 11.52 -22.85 14.51
C GLY A 107 10.42 -23.29 13.57
N THR A 108 10.14 -22.39 12.68
CA THR A 108 9.47 -22.45 11.37
C THR A 108 8.18 -21.64 11.31
N ALA A 109 8.31 -20.38 10.98
CA ALA A 109 7.21 -19.62 10.41
C ALA A 109 7.23 -19.79 8.88
N HIS A 110 6.61 -20.85 8.39
CA HIS A 110 6.21 -20.96 6.98
C HIS A 110 4.86 -20.27 6.80
N SER A 111 4.87 -19.09 6.23
CA SER A 111 3.68 -18.51 5.62
C SER A 111 3.46 -19.22 4.28
N SER A 112 2.72 -20.30 4.27
CA SER A 112 2.20 -20.90 3.04
C SER A 112 0.77 -20.43 2.84
N PHE A 113 0.60 -19.44 1.96
CA PHE A 113 -0.68 -19.14 1.36
C PHE A 113 -0.48 -19.08 -0.16
N LEU A 114 -0.53 -20.25 -0.79
CA LEU A 114 -0.66 -20.38 -2.24
C LEU A 114 -2.13 -20.67 -2.54
N THR A 115 -2.89 -19.63 -2.79
CA THR A 115 -4.16 -19.76 -3.51
C THR A 115 -3.95 -19.39 -4.97
N SER A 116 -4.42 -20.26 -5.84
CA SER A 116 -4.20 -20.28 -7.28
C SER A 116 -4.76 -19.03 -7.95
N HIS A 117 -3.86 -18.14 -8.33
CA HIS A 117 -4.13 -17.10 -9.30
C HIS A 117 -3.01 -17.11 -10.35
N SER A 118 -3.40 -16.91 -11.61
CA SER A 118 -2.60 -16.89 -12.83
C SER A 118 -1.08 -16.69 -12.59
N SER A 119 -0.25 -17.54 -13.19
CA SER A 119 1.21 -17.60 -13.06
C SER A 119 1.90 -16.23 -13.03
N LEU A 120 1.50 -15.31 -13.91
CA LEU A 120 2.06 -13.94 -13.98
C LEU A 120 1.81 -13.07 -12.73
N LYS A 121 0.65 -13.21 -12.08
CA LYS A 121 0.38 -12.47 -10.82
C LYS A 121 1.20 -13.03 -9.67
N MET A 122 1.37 -14.34 -9.65
CA MET A 122 2.19 -15.02 -8.65
C MET A 122 3.66 -14.61 -8.77
N ASP A 123 4.16 -14.47 -10.00
CA ASP A 123 5.54 -14.03 -10.27
C ASP A 123 5.75 -12.56 -9.87
N LEU A 124 4.76 -11.69 -10.07
CA LEU A 124 4.83 -10.30 -9.62
C LEU A 124 4.89 -10.20 -8.10
N HIS A 125 4.00 -10.89 -7.38
CA HIS A 125 4.01 -10.89 -5.92
C HIS A 125 5.29 -11.52 -5.35
N SER A 126 5.80 -12.57 -5.99
CA SER A 126 7.09 -13.18 -5.62
C SER A 126 8.25 -12.20 -5.82
N ALA A 127 8.25 -11.44 -6.92
CA ALA A 127 9.24 -10.39 -7.15
C ALA A 127 9.14 -9.25 -6.12
N LEU A 128 7.91 -8.83 -5.79
CA LEU A 128 7.65 -7.80 -4.77
C LEU A 128 8.03 -8.28 -3.36
N ALA A 129 7.94 -9.57 -3.07
CA ALA A 129 8.31 -10.15 -1.77
C ALA A 129 9.81 -9.99 -1.44
N LEU A 130 10.66 -9.89 -2.48
CA LEU A 130 12.11 -9.67 -2.32
C LEU A 130 12.47 -8.24 -1.87
N LEU A 131 11.52 -7.32 -1.98
CA LEU A 131 11.73 -5.89 -1.71
C LEU A 131 11.51 -5.60 -0.22
N LYS A 132 12.33 -4.68 0.31
CA LYS A 132 12.03 -4.07 1.61
C LYS A 132 10.71 -3.30 1.52
N PRO A 133 9.98 -3.10 2.63
CA PRO A 133 8.68 -2.42 2.62
C PRO A 133 8.69 -1.08 1.86
N ASP A 134 9.69 -0.21 2.10
CA ASP A 134 9.79 1.09 1.43
C ASP A 134 10.09 0.95 -0.07
N GLU A 135 10.95 0.01 -0.46
CA GLU A 135 11.25 -0.29 -1.86
C GLU A 135 9.99 -0.79 -2.58
N ARG A 136 9.24 -1.71 -1.94
CA ARG A 136 7.98 -2.25 -2.45
C ARG A 136 6.94 -1.15 -2.64
N THR A 137 6.77 -0.30 -1.66
CA THR A 137 5.84 0.84 -1.74
C THR A 137 6.20 1.78 -2.89
N CYS A 138 7.47 2.19 -3.00
CA CYS A 138 7.90 3.07 -4.09
C CYS A 138 7.71 2.41 -5.46
N ILE A 139 8.05 1.12 -5.60
CA ILE A 139 7.86 0.35 -6.85
C ILE A 139 6.38 0.25 -7.20
N THR A 140 5.50 -0.09 -6.24
CA THR A 140 4.05 -0.19 -6.46
C THR A 140 3.50 1.15 -6.94
N LEU A 141 3.82 2.24 -6.25
CA LEU A 141 3.34 3.57 -6.61
C LEU A 141 3.85 4.03 -7.99
N GLN A 142 5.11 3.74 -8.35
CA GLN A 142 5.64 4.17 -9.63
C GLN A 142 5.25 3.27 -10.80
N LEU A 143 5.49 1.95 -10.69
CA LEU A 143 5.37 1.05 -11.84
C LEU A 143 3.95 0.51 -12.04
N ILE A 144 3.17 0.41 -10.96
CA ILE A 144 1.82 -0.16 -11.02
C ILE A 144 0.75 0.94 -11.03
N ASP A 145 0.92 1.96 -10.19
CA ASP A 145 -0.06 3.04 -10.06
C ASP A 145 0.30 4.30 -10.87
N GLY A 146 1.50 4.37 -11.46
CA GLY A 146 1.89 5.41 -12.42
C GLY A 146 2.24 6.77 -11.80
N TYR A 147 2.52 6.83 -10.48
CA TYR A 147 2.91 8.08 -9.84
C TYR A 147 4.35 8.47 -10.17
N ASP A 148 4.59 9.76 -10.39
CA ASP A 148 5.92 10.31 -10.48
C ASP A 148 6.62 10.41 -9.11
N ILE A 149 7.92 10.70 -9.11
CA ILE A 149 8.74 10.72 -7.89
C ILE A 149 8.24 11.79 -6.91
N GLN A 150 7.81 12.93 -7.39
CA GLN A 150 7.29 14.02 -6.57
C GLN A 150 6.01 13.58 -5.84
N LYS A 151 5.08 12.97 -6.57
CA LYS A 151 3.84 12.43 -5.99
C LYS A 151 4.10 11.31 -4.98
N ILE A 152 5.07 10.44 -5.26
CA ILE A 152 5.48 9.40 -4.31
C ILE A 152 6.02 10.05 -3.03
N ALA A 153 6.84 11.09 -3.14
CA ALA A 153 7.34 11.84 -1.98
C ALA A 153 6.21 12.52 -1.20
N GLU A 154 5.21 13.09 -1.89
CA GLU A 154 4.00 13.66 -1.27
C GLU A 154 3.17 12.59 -0.53
N ILE A 155 2.98 11.41 -1.12
CA ILE A 155 2.21 10.30 -0.54
C ILE A 155 2.91 9.73 0.68
N THR A 156 4.21 9.46 0.57
CA THR A 156 4.97 8.73 1.58
C THR A 156 5.58 9.63 2.66
N GLY A 157 5.77 10.91 2.37
CA GLY A 157 6.53 11.83 3.22
C GLY A 157 8.04 11.61 3.17
N ILE A 158 8.52 10.73 2.29
CA ILE A 158 9.95 10.43 2.06
C ILE A 158 10.55 11.48 1.11
N LYS A 159 11.80 11.91 1.35
CA LYS A 159 12.49 12.85 0.45
C LYS A 159 12.67 12.23 -0.94
N GLU A 160 12.52 13.02 -2.01
CA GLU A 160 12.65 12.54 -3.41
C GLU A 160 13.95 11.78 -3.68
N GLY A 161 15.09 12.25 -3.13
CA GLY A 161 16.38 11.56 -3.27
C GLY A 161 16.35 10.14 -2.67
N THR A 162 15.65 9.97 -1.56
CA THR A 162 15.45 8.65 -0.92
C THR A 162 14.48 7.78 -1.74
N VAL A 163 13.41 8.38 -2.28
CA VAL A 163 12.49 7.69 -3.20
C VAL A 163 13.26 7.17 -4.43
N LYS A 164 14.11 8.00 -5.06
CA LYS A 164 14.97 7.59 -6.18
C LYS A 164 15.85 6.40 -5.82
N SER A 165 16.45 6.43 -4.63
CA SER A 165 17.30 5.33 -4.13
C SER A 165 16.51 4.03 -3.89
N HIS A 166 15.30 4.11 -3.35
CA HIS A 166 14.42 2.95 -3.17
C HIS A 166 13.98 2.37 -4.50
N LEU A 167 13.63 3.23 -5.47
CA LEU A 167 13.24 2.82 -6.82
C LEU A 167 14.39 2.13 -7.57
N SER A 168 15.61 2.68 -7.50
CA SER A 168 16.78 2.09 -8.15
C SER A 168 17.06 0.68 -7.62
N ARG A 169 17.15 0.53 -6.30
CA ARG A 169 17.39 -0.77 -5.64
C ARG A 169 16.25 -1.76 -5.88
N GLY A 170 15.01 -1.29 -5.83
CA GLY A 170 13.84 -2.14 -6.07
C GLY A 170 13.80 -2.65 -7.50
N LYS A 171 14.05 -1.79 -8.50
CA LYS A 171 14.11 -2.17 -9.91
C LYS A 171 15.22 -3.18 -10.19
N GLU A 172 16.41 -2.98 -9.62
CA GLU A 172 17.54 -3.90 -9.77
C GLU A 172 17.22 -5.31 -9.23
N LYS A 173 16.67 -5.39 -8.03
CA LYS A 173 16.25 -6.67 -7.42
C LYS A 173 15.20 -7.38 -8.26
N MET A 174 14.15 -6.65 -8.69
CA MET A 174 13.10 -7.20 -9.54
C MET A 174 13.64 -7.67 -10.89
N ALA A 175 14.48 -6.87 -11.54
CA ALA A 175 15.10 -7.24 -12.83
C ALA A 175 15.94 -8.50 -12.71
N THR A 176 16.74 -8.63 -11.64
CA THR A 176 17.54 -9.81 -11.37
C THR A 176 16.66 -11.05 -11.17
N TYR A 177 15.58 -10.93 -10.40
CA TYR A 177 14.65 -12.03 -10.17
C TYR A 177 13.93 -12.44 -11.46
N LEU A 178 13.41 -11.48 -12.21
CA LEU A 178 12.67 -11.75 -13.45
C LEU A 178 13.57 -12.42 -14.51
N LYS A 179 14.82 -11.95 -14.69
CA LYS A 179 15.79 -12.60 -15.58
C LYS A 179 16.04 -14.06 -15.18
N LYS A 180 16.24 -14.31 -13.90
CA LYS A 180 16.49 -15.67 -13.38
C LYS A 180 15.29 -16.61 -13.62
N ASN A 181 14.07 -16.07 -13.69
CA ASN A 181 12.84 -16.83 -13.93
C ASN A 181 12.37 -16.79 -15.40
N GLY A 182 13.25 -16.46 -16.34
CA GLY A 182 12.98 -16.59 -17.78
C GLY A 182 12.25 -15.41 -18.41
N TYR A 183 12.08 -14.29 -17.69
CA TYR A 183 11.51 -13.03 -18.21
C TYR A 183 12.58 -12.13 -18.83
N ASP A 184 13.55 -12.71 -19.55
CA ASP A 184 14.53 -11.91 -20.26
C ASP A 184 13.89 -11.33 -21.53
N ARG A 185 14.07 -10.02 -21.78
CA ARG A 185 13.67 -9.43 -23.05
C ARG A 185 14.54 -10.02 -24.14
N ARG A 186 13.92 -10.76 -25.06
CA ARG A 186 14.49 -11.02 -26.38
C ARG A 186 14.43 -9.77 -27.24
#